data_2b5ab28ea1eb6aa406a7c6c5df13e8c3
#
_entry.id   2b5ab28ea1eb6aa406a7c6c5df13e8c3
#
_cell.length_a   1.000
_cell.length_b   1.000
_cell.length_c   1.000
_cell.angle_alpha   90.00
_cell.angle_beta   90.00
_cell.angle_gamma   90.00
#
_symmetry.space_group_name_H-M   'P 1'
#
loop_
_entity.id
_entity.type
_entity.pdbx_description
1 polymer ?
#
loop_
_entity_poly.entity_id
_entity_poly.type
_entity_poly.pdbx_seq_one_letter_code
_entity_poly.pdbx_strand_id
1 'polypeptide(L)'
;MAVLTPQQRNTLEAAVKQARKVAELGAFNALHGMAVDHPEPFAHMSPGQRSLRNNLRSKARLLGDELKANGIQNIAHLSYELAYETWHKMLFAKFLEANNLLMHTEGVAVTMEDCEELAKEEEYIDKWDAAANYAGKMLPAIFRTDDPLMQVTFSTEERIKLESIIDSLDNAIFTADDSLGWVYQFWQSDAKAAINASEEKIDGQKLPAVTQLFTEPYMVNFLIDNTLGAWWVSRNPGIKPPVKFEYLRMKPVTEQVTERSRSVEVPAAGSFEGWPDRTADITSLDPCMGSGHFVASLFPVFAGLRMYEEGLTKEEATDRVITENLHGLELDARCTQIAAFNLALTAWKFCGHYKALPEMNLACSGIAPKGKVEDWVKLLDKIADPVDKARMEN
;
A
#
# COMPACT_ATOMS: atom_id res chain seq x y z
N MET A 1 -15.14 11.34 4.70
CA MET A 1 -14.21 10.24 5.02
C MET A 1 -14.46 9.81 6.45
N ALA A 2 -14.69 8.50 6.67
CA ALA A 2 -14.78 7.94 8.00
C ALA A 2 -13.35 7.67 8.50
N VAL A 3 -12.98 8.22 9.65
CA VAL A 3 -11.66 8.03 10.25
C VAL A 3 -11.79 7.28 11.57
N LEU A 4 -10.74 6.55 11.95
CA LEU A 4 -10.72 5.81 13.21
C LEU A 4 -10.83 6.73 14.41
N THR A 5 -11.68 6.39 15.35
CA THR A 5 -11.68 7.00 16.68
C THR A 5 -10.41 6.64 17.44
N PRO A 6 -9.98 7.42 18.44
CA PRO A 6 -8.82 7.08 19.27
C PRO A 6 -8.92 5.68 19.90
N GLN A 7 -10.12 5.24 20.30
CA GLN A 7 -10.34 3.91 20.86
C GLN A 7 -10.14 2.81 19.81
N GLN A 8 -10.68 2.96 18.61
CA GLN A 8 -10.49 2.01 17.51
C GLN A 8 -9.02 1.92 17.11
N ARG A 9 -8.32 3.07 17.08
CA ARG A 9 -6.88 3.14 16.79
C ARG A 9 -6.06 2.36 17.81
N ASN A 10 -6.33 2.53 19.11
CA ASN A 10 -5.66 1.78 20.19
C ASN A 10 -5.95 0.28 20.11
N THR A 11 -7.20 -0.10 19.77
CA THR A 11 -7.57 -1.51 19.59
C THR A 11 -6.83 -2.12 18.39
N LEU A 12 -6.78 -1.41 17.27
CA LEU A 12 -6.05 -1.83 16.08
C LEU A 12 -4.54 -1.96 16.37
N GLU A 13 -3.94 -1.00 17.09
CA GLU A 13 -2.53 -1.06 17.46
C GLU A 13 -2.22 -2.33 18.28
N ALA A 14 -3.02 -2.60 19.30
CA ALA A 14 -2.84 -3.79 20.13
C ALA A 14 -2.96 -5.08 19.32
N ALA A 15 -3.96 -5.16 18.45
CA ALA A 15 -4.19 -6.30 17.58
C ALA A 15 -3.03 -6.53 16.60
N VAL A 16 -2.54 -5.48 15.91
CA VAL A 16 -1.43 -5.58 14.96
C VAL A 16 -0.13 -6.02 15.66
N LYS A 17 0.18 -5.47 16.84
CA LYS A 17 1.35 -5.89 17.63
C LYS A 17 1.26 -7.34 18.08
N GLN A 18 0.08 -7.79 18.49
CA GLN A 18 -0.15 -9.18 18.84
C GLN A 18 -0.03 -10.11 17.63
N ALA A 19 -0.65 -9.75 16.53
CA ALA A 19 -0.61 -10.51 15.28
C ALA A 19 0.84 -10.67 14.77
N ARG A 20 1.64 -9.60 14.83
CA ARG A 20 3.05 -9.67 14.46
C ARG A 20 3.81 -10.74 15.25
N LYS A 21 3.65 -10.80 16.58
CA LYS A 21 4.32 -11.80 17.41
C LYS A 21 3.91 -13.23 17.05
N VAL A 22 2.61 -13.45 16.83
CA VAL A 22 2.08 -14.75 16.39
C VAL A 22 2.60 -15.11 15.02
N ALA A 23 2.59 -14.18 14.06
CA ALA A 23 3.03 -14.41 12.69
C ALA A 23 4.55 -14.66 12.60
N GLU A 24 5.39 -13.91 13.36
CA GLU A 24 6.84 -14.13 13.40
C GLU A 24 7.19 -15.51 13.97
N LEU A 25 6.50 -15.94 15.04
CA LEU A 25 6.67 -17.28 15.60
C LEU A 25 6.21 -18.36 14.62
N GLY A 26 5.04 -18.20 14.00
CA GLY A 26 4.49 -19.12 13.01
C GLY A 26 5.38 -19.26 11.78
N ALA A 27 5.92 -18.16 11.30
CA ALA A 27 6.85 -18.14 10.18
C ALA A 27 8.15 -18.87 10.50
N PHE A 28 8.74 -18.61 11.66
CA PHE A 28 9.92 -19.33 12.12
C PHE A 28 9.67 -20.84 12.22
N ASN A 29 8.58 -21.25 12.87
CA ASN A 29 8.22 -22.65 13.04
C ASN A 29 7.99 -23.37 11.70
N ALA A 30 7.29 -22.71 10.78
CA ALA A 30 7.02 -23.26 9.45
C ALA A 30 8.31 -23.47 8.64
N LEU A 31 9.20 -22.47 8.62
CA LEU A 31 10.48 -22.56 7.92
C LEU A 31 11.43 -23.59 8.56
N HIS A 32 11.46 -23.66 9.89
CA HIS A 32 12.23 -24.67 10.63
C HIS A 32 11.70 -26.07 10.35
N GLY A 33 10.38 -26.27 10.38
CA GLY A 33 9.73 -27.54 10.05
C GLY A 33 9.98 -28.01 8.61
N MET A 34 10.34 -27.09 7.72
CA MET A 34 10.78 -27.38 6.34
C MET A 34 12.31 -27.50 6.20
N ALA A 35 13.06 -27.55 7.30
CA ALA A 35 14.52 -27.61 7.32
C ALA A 35 15.21 -26.48 6.53
N VAL A 36 14.60 -25.29 6.42
CA VAL A 36 15.18 -24.17 5.65
C VAL A 36 16.45 -23.65 6.32
N ASP A 37 16.50 -23.63 7.64
CA ASP A 37 17.66 -23.26 8.45
C ASP A 37 18.71 -24.39 8.59
N HIS A 38 18.32 -25.65 8.34
CA HIS A 38 19.21 -26.80 8.45
C HIS A 38 20.15 -26.93 7.23
N PRO A 39 21.38 -27.48 7.41
CA PRO A 39 22.29 -27.79 6.31
C PRO A 39 21.66 -28.76 5.29
N GLU A 40 21.05 -29.84 5.78
CA GLU A 40 20.47 -30.89 4.98
C GLU A 40 18.94 -30.94 5.08
N PRO A 41 18.23 -31.34 4.03
CA PRO A 41 16.78 -31.55 4.09
C PRO A 41 16.47 -32.78 4.97
N PHE A 42 15.31 -32.75 5.63
CA PHE A 42 14.87 -33.93 6.39
C PHE A 42 14.64 -35.13 5.47
N ALA A 43 14.94 -36.32 5.96
CA ALA A 43 14.91 -37.58 5.16
C ALA A 43 13.52 -37.86 4.55
N HIS A 44 12.44 -37.52 5.25
CA HIS A 44 11.06 -37.74 4.84
C HIS A 44 10.53 -36.75 3.78
N MET A 45 11.28 -35.70 3.47
CA MET A 45 10.82 -34.68 2.51
C MET A 45 10.71 -35.20 1.09
N SER A 46 9.57 -34.94 0.45
CA SER A 46 9.35 -35.24 -0.97
C SER A 46 10.25 -34.38 -1.88
N PRO A 47 10.45 -34.75 -3.16
CA PRO A 47 11.21 -33.94 -4.11
C PRO A 47 10.69 -32.49 -4.25
N GLY A 48 9.36 -32.28 -4.26
CA GLY A 48 8.74 -30.95 -4.31
C GLY A 48 9.07 -30.14 -3.07
N GLN A 49 8.97 -30.71 -1.87
CA GLN A 49 9.33 -30.02 -0.63
C GLN A 49 10.82 -29.68 -0.58
N ARG A 50 11.71 -30.51 -1.09
CA ARG A 50 13.15 -30.20 -1.20
C ARG A 50 13.40 -29.05 -2.17
N SER A 51 12.68 -29.00 -3.30
CA SER A 51 12.76 -27.91 -4.26
C SER A 51 12.29 -26.60 -3.63
N LEU A 52 11.14 -26.57 -2.97
CA LEU A 52 10.62 -25.40 -2.27
C LEU A 52 11.60 -24.94 -1.18
N ARG A 53 12.12 -25.85 -0.35
CA ARG A 53 13.16 -25.54 0.64
C ARG A 53 14.36 -24.82 0.01
N ASN A 54 14.85 -25.29 -1.14
CA ASN A 54 15.99 -24.69 -1.80
C ASN A 54 15.68 -23.28 -2.34
N ASN A 55 14.47 -23.08 -2.86
CA ASN A 55 14.01 -21.76 -3.30
C ASN A 55 13.91 -20.79 -2.11
N LEU A 56 13.37 -21.23 -0.97
CA LEU A 56 13.29 -20.44 0.26
C LEU A 56 14.68 -20.08 0.80
N ARG A 57 15.65 -21.00 0.79
CA ARG A 57 17.05 -20.72 1.16
C ARG A 57 17.70 -19.69 0.23
N SER A 58 17.41 -19.77 -1.05
CA SER A 58 17.88 -18.77 -2.02
C SER A 58 17.26 -17.41 -1.76
N LYS A 59 15.95 -17.36 -1.47
CA LYS A 59 15.26 -16.13 -1.10
C LYS A 59 15.78 -15.54 0.22
N ALA A 60 16.07 -16.36 1.23
CA ALA A 60 16.69 -15.90 2.49
C ALA A 60 17.99 -15.12 2.23
N ARG A 61 18.86 -15.66 1.36
CA ARG A 61 20.10 -14.97 0.99
C ARG A 61 19.87 -13.67 0.21
N LEU A 62 18.87 -13.64 -0.66
CA LEU A 62 18.47 -12.40 -1.37
C LEU A 62 17.97 -11.32 -0.41
N LEU A 63 17.32 -11.72 0.68
CA LEU A 63 16.88 -10.81 1.75
C LEU A 63 18.00 -10.40 2.71
N GLY A 64 19.21 -10.95 2.57
CA GLY A 64 20.38 -10.61 3.39
C GLY A 64 20.67 -11.60 4.52
N ASP A 65 19.95 -12.73 4.61
CA ASP A 65 20.22 -13.78 5.58
C ASP A 65 21.51 -14.54 5.23
N GLU A 66 22.42 -14.67 6.18
CA GLU A 66 23.72 -15.29 6.00
C GLU A 66 23.63 -16.82 5.87
N LEU A 67 24.37 -17.40 4.94
CA LEU A 67 24.66 -18.83 4.90
C LEU A 67 26.02 -19.09 5.58
N LYS A 68 26.02 -19.76 6.73
CA LYS A 68 27.21 -20.09 7.50
C LYS A 68 28.04 -21.19 6.82
N ALA A 69 29.35 -21.23 7.09
CA ALA A 69 30.27 -22.23 6.53
C ALA A 69 29.90 -23.69 6.80
N ASN A 70 29.19 -23.96 7.92
CA ASN A 70 28.67 -25.27 8.28
C ASN A 70 27.35 -25.65 7.57
N GLY A 71 26.89 -24.83 6.63
CA GLY A 71 25.68 -25.04 5.86
C GLY A 71 24.38 -24.60 6.56
N ILE A 72 24.44 -24.09 7.80
CA ILE A 72 23.29 -23.50 8.49
C ILE A 72 22.92 -22.18 7.80
N GLN A 73 21.65 -22.03 7.44
CA GLN A 73 21.09 -20.81 6.86
C GLN A 73 20.42 -19.98 7.97
N ASN A 74 20.81 -18.72 8.13
CA ASN A 74 20.00 -17.77 8.88
C ASN A 74 18.68 -17.55 8.15
N ILE A 75 17.57 -17.42 8.89
CA ILE A 75 16.22 -17.23 8.35
C ILE A 75 15.49 -16.05 9.01
N ALA A 76 16.21 -15.14 9.62
CA ALA A 76 15.58 -14.04 10.36
C ALA A 76 14.80 -13.09 9.43
N HIS A 77 15.41 -12.63 8.35
CA HIS A 77 14.75 -11.78 7.35
C HIS A 77 13.66 -12.54 6.60
N LEU A 78 13.90 -13.80 6.26
CA LEU A 78 12.91 -14.64 5.59
C LEU A 78 11.68 -14.89 6.48
N SER A 79 11.89 -15.15 7.79
CA SER A 79 10.78 -15.32 8.75
C SER A 79 9.97 -14.03 8.89
N TYR A 80 10.63 -12.88 8.95
CA TYR A 80 9.96 -11.60 9.00
C TYR A 80 9.13 -11.31 7.74
N GLU A 81 9.67 -11.62 6.56
CA GLU A 81 8.95 -11.46 5.29
C GLU A 81 7.74 -12.39 5.22
N LEU A 82 7.90 -13.67 5.59
CA LEU A 82 6.80 -14.62 5.61
C LEU A 82 5.71 -14.23 6.63
N ALA A 83 6.09 -13.74 7.80
CA ALA A 83 5.16 -13.25 8.81
C ALA A 83 4.32 -12.07 8.28
N TYR A 84 4.98 -11.11 7.64
CA TYR A 84 4.33 -9.96 7.02
C TYR A 84 3.35 -10.41 5.95
N GLU A 85 3.80 -11.22 4.98
CA GLU A 85 2.96 -11.67 3.86
C GLU A 85 1.73 -12.44 4.34
N THR A 86 1.89 -13.33 5.32
CA THR A 86 0.76 -14.12 5.86
C THR A 86 -0.27 -13.23 6.53
N TRP A 87 0.16 -12.33 7.42
CA TRP A 87 -0.74 -11.41 8.11
C TRP A 87 -1.45 -10.46 7.14
N HIS A 88 -0.71 -9.84 6.22
CA HIS A 88 -1.28 -8.83 5.32
C HIS A 88 -2.24 -9.42 4.30
N LYS A 89 -2.04 -10.66 3.87
CA LYS A 89 -3.02 -11.38 3.04
C LYS A 89 -4.37 -11.53 3.75
N MET A 90 -4.35 -12.03 4.98
CA MET A 90 -5.58 -12.17 5.77
C MET A 90 -6.25 -10.81 5.98
N LEU A 91 -5.46 -9.82 6.34
CA LEU A 91 -5.95 -8.47 6.59
C LEU A 91 -6.54 -7.83 5.32
N PHE A 92 -5.86 -7.90 4.17
CA PHE A 92 -6.36 -7.34 2.92
C PHE A 92 -7.62 -8.04 2.44
N ALA A 93 -7.69 -9.36 2.56
CA ALA A 93 -8.91 -10.10 2.26
C ALA A 93 -10.08 -9.62 3.14
N LYS A 94 -9.83 -9.38 4.43
CA LYS A 94 -10.85 -8.84 5.34
C LYS A 94 -11.26 -7.40 4.99
N PHE A 95 -10.33 -6.55 4.56
CA PHE A 95 -10.67 -5.22 4.04
C PHE A 95 -11.57 -5.29 2.81
N LEU A 96 -11.27 -6.19 1.87
CA LEU A 96 -12.11 -6.38 0.68
C LEU A 96 -13.51 -6.88 1.06
N GLU A 97 -13.57 -7.92 1.90
CA GLU A 97 -14.84 -8.49 2.35
C GLU A 97 -15.71 -7.45 3.08
N ALA A 98 -15.15 -6.73 4.05
CA ALA A 98 -15.88 -5.73 4.84
C ALA A 98 -16.44 -4.57 4.00
N ASN A 99 -15.90 -4.34 2.80
CA ASN A 99 -16.37 -3.35 1.83
C ASN A 99 -17.21 -3.97 0.69
N ASN A 100 -17.60 -5.24 0.76
CA ASN A 100 -18.30 -6.00 -0.29
C ASN A 100 -17.53 -6.02 -1.63
N LEU A 101 -16.21 -6.11 -1.56
CA LEU A 101 -15.31 -6.06 -2.71
C LEU A 101 -14.48 -7.34 -2.88
N LEU A 102 -14.60 -8.33 -1.98
CA LEU A 102 -13.95 -9.63 -2.18
C LEU A 102 -14.73 -10.41 -3.23
N MET A 103 -14.14 -10.61 -4.40
CA MET A 103 -14.87 -11.17 -5.56
C MET A 103 -14.47 -12.62 -5.81
N HIS A 104 -15.46 -13.49 -5.86
CA HIS A 104 -15.30 -14.81 -6.46
C HIS A 104 -15.01 -14.70 -7.97
N THR A 105 -14.42 -15.74 -8.55
CA THR A 105 -14.06 -15.79 -9.98
C THR A 105 -15.26 -15.64 -10.93
N GLU A 106 -16.47 -15.93 -10.45
CA GLU A 106 -17.72 -15.73 -11.18
C GLU A 106 -18.24 -14.29 -11.14
N GLY A 107 -17.52 -13.37 -10.50
CA GLY A 107 -17.87 -11.95 -10.44
C GLY A 107 -18.91 -11.60 -9.37
N VAL A 108 -19.11 -12.46 -8.38
CA VAL A 108 -20.00 -12.24 -7.22
C VAL A 108 -19.15 -11.90 -5.99
N ALA A 109 -19.59 -10.91 -5.20
CA ALA A 109 -18.96 -10.61 -3.92
C ALA A 109 -19.24 -11.72 -2.92
N VAL A 110 -18.23 -12.15 -2.16
CA VAL A 110 -18.29 -13.23 -1.17
C VAL A 110 -17.94 -12.73 0.21
N THR A 111 -18.59 -13.31 1.21
CA THR A 111 -18.31 -13.12 2.65
C THR A 111 -17.29 -14.12 3.15
N MET A 112 -16.83 -13.97 4.41
CA MET A 112 -15.96 -15.00 5.03
C MET A 112 -16.69 -16.31 5.29
N GLU A 113 -18.03 -16.27 5.50
CA GLU A 113 -18.88 -17.47 5.58
C GLU A 113 -18.93 -18.19 4.23
N ASP A 114 -19.15 -17.45 3.13
CA ASP A 114 -19.12 -18.04 1.78
C ASP A 114 -17.75 -18.65 1.49
N CYS A 115 -16.64 -17.98 1.88
CA CYS A 115 -15.30 -18.51 1.73
C CYS A 115 -15.08 -19.81 2.53
N GLU A 116 -15.75 -20.01 3.67
CA GLU A 116 -15.68 -21.25 4.44
C GLU A 116 -16.37 -22.42 3.73
N GLU A 117 -17.48 -22.18 3.05
CA GLU A 117 -18.18 -23.17 2.24
C GLU A 117 -17.38 -23.48 0.98
N LEU A 118 -16.98 -22.45 0.24
CA LEU A 118 -16.19 -22.57 -1.00
C LEU A 118 -14.83 -23.21 -0.77
N ALA A 119 -14.20 -23.00 0.40
CA ALA A 119 -12.93 -23.67 0.71
C ALA A 119 -13.04 -25.20 0.70
N LYS A 120 -14.20 -25.75 1.11
CA LYS A 120 -14.45 -27.19 1.09
C LYS A 120 -14.73 -27.71 -0.32
N GLU A 121 -15.38 -26.89 -1.15
CA GLU A 121 -15.77 -27.26 -2.52
C GLU A 121 -14.60 -27.12 -3.50
N GLU A 122 -13.75 -26.11 -3.32
CA GLU A 122 -12.61 -25.78 -4.21
C GLU A 122 -11.26 -26.29 -3.68
N GLU A 123 -11.26 -27.11 -2.63
CA GLU A 123 -10.08 -27.76 -2.05
C GLU A 123 -9.02 -26.78 -1.48
N TYR A 124 -9.46 -25.60 -0.96
CA TYR A 124 -8.57 -24.72 -0.20
C TYR A 124 -8.38 -25.24 1.24
N ILE A 125 -7.30 -24.78 1.88
CA ILE A 125 -6.93 -25.21 3.24
C ILE A 125 -7.97 -24.75 4.27
N ASP A 126 -8.44 -23.51 4.13
CA ASP A 126 -9.46 -22.87 4.97
C ASP A 126 -10.06 -21.63 4.27
N LYS A 127 -10.97 -20.96 4.95
CA LYS A 127 -11.60 -19.73 4.45
C LYS A 127 -10.62 -18.61 4.10
N TRP A 128 -9.51 -18.51 4.82
CA TRP A 128 -8.49 -17.47 4.58
C TRP A 128 -7.65 -17.76 3.35
N ASP A 129 -7.38 -19.04 3.09
CA ASP A 129 -6.69 -19.47 1.86
C ASP A 129 -7.57 -19.20 0.63
N ALA A 130 -8.88 -19.52 0.71
CA ALA A 130 -9.85 -19.17 -0.32
C ALA A 130 -9.92 -17.66 -0.55
N ALA A 131 -10.11 -16.88 0.51
CA ALA A 131 -10.21 -15.42 0.45
C ALA A 131 -8.93 -14.77 -0.12
N ALA A 132 -7.75 -15.24 0.30
CA ALA A 132 -6.47 -14.77 -0.23
C ALA A 132 -6.28 -15.13 -1.71
N ASN A 133 -6.80 -16.29 -2.14
CA ASN A 133 -6.76 -16.68 -3.55
C ASN A 133 -7.64 -15.79 -4.42
N TYR A 134 -8.87 -15.50 -3.97
CA TYR A 134 -9.76 -14.57 -4.68
C TYR A 134 -9.17 -13.17 -4.73
N ALA A 135 -8.67 -12.64 -3.62
CA ALA A 135 -7.99 -11.35 -3.57
C ALA A 135 -6.75 -11.32 -4.48
N GLY A 136 -6.00 -12.42 -4.54
CA GLY A 136 -4.83 -12.57 -5.42
C GLY A 136 -5.18 -12.51 -6.90
N LYS A 137 -6.34 -13.04 -7.31
CA LYS A 137 -6.84 -12.91 -8.69
C LYS A 137 -7.26 -11.49 -9.03
N MET A 138 -7.75 -10.73 -8.05
CA MET A 138 -8.12 -9.33 -8.23
C MET A 138 -6.89 -8.41 -8.35
N LEU A 139 -5.84 -8.69 -7.58
CA LEU A 139 -4.65 -7.86 -7.43
C LEU A 139 -3.36 -8.72 -7.47
N PRO A 140 -3.05 -9.38 -8.60
CA PRO A 140 -1.93 -10.34 -8.68
C PRO A 140 -0.57 -9.69 -8.38
N ALA A 141 -0.37 -8.43 -8.72
CA ALA A 141 0.86 -7.71 -8.44
C ALA A 141 1.09 -7.47 -6.93
N ILE A 142 0.01 -7.38 -6.14
CA ILE A 142 0.08 -7.19 -4.69
C ILE A 142 0.29 -8.54 -3.98
N PHE A 143 -0.47 -9.56 -4.36
CA PHE A 143 -0.46 -10.85 -3.67
C PHE A 143 0.67 -11.79 -4.13
N ARG A 144 1.39 -11.47 -5.21
CA ARG A 144 2.58 -12.19 -5.70
C ARG A 144 2.45 -13.70 -5.60
N THR A 145 1.41 -14.26 -6.21
CA THR A 145 1.02 -15.68 -6.08
C THR A 145 2.10 -16.67 -6.56
N ASP A 146 3.08 -16.21 -7.33
CA ASP A 146 4.25 -16.95 -7.80
C ASP A 146 5.42 -16.98 -6.80
N ASP A 147 5.36 -16.22 -5.71
CA ASP A 147 6.40 -16.18 -4.69
C ASP A 147 6.45 -17.50 -3.91
N PRO A 148 7.65 -18.13 -3.72
CA PRO A 148 7.76 -19.38 -2.97
C PRO A 148 7.28 -19.29 -1.52
N LEU A 149 7.21 -18.09 -0.92
CA LEU A 149 6.62 -17.90 0.41
C LEU A 149 5.12 -18.24 0.44
N MET A 150 4.44 -18.10 -0.69
CA MET A 150 3.02 -18.39 -0.80
C MET A 150 2.67 -19.89 -0.64
N GLN A 151 3.67 -20.75 -0.78
CA GLN A 151 3.53 -22.20 -0.60
C GLN A 151 3.85 -22.65 0.85
N VAL A 152 4.20 -21.71 1.73
CA VAL A 152 4.48 -21.99 3.15
C VAL A 152 3.23 -21.72 3.98
N THR A 153 2.76 -22.74 4.69
CA THR A 153 1.58 -22.65 5.55
C THR A 153 1.98 -22.72 7.02
N PHE A 154 1.40 -21.87 7.84
CA PHE A 154 1.56 -21.94 9.29
C PHE A 154 0.81 -23.15 9.87
N SER A 155 1.17 -23.55 11.09
CA SER A 155 0.39 -24.55 11.79
C SER A 155 -1.06 -24.08 12.02
N THR A 156 -1.97 -25.03 12.21
CA THR A 156 -3.37 -24.72 12.50
C THR A 156 -3.52 -23.86 13.75
N GLU A 157 -2.68 -24.03 14.74
CA GLU A 157 -2.72 -23.25 15.98
C GLU A 157 -2.39 -21.78 15.72
N GLU A 158 -1.31 -21.48 15.00
CA GLU A 158 -0.95 -20.08 14.68
C GLU A 158 -1.98 -19.43 13.76
N ARG A 159 -2.55 -20.17 12.80
CA ARG A 159 -3.61 -19.65 11.92
C ARG A 159 -4.88 -19.26 12.71
N ILE A 160 -5.36 -20.13 13.61
CA ILE A 160 -6.50 -19.85 14.47
C ILE A 160 -6.25 -18.62 15.38
N LYS A 161 -5.03 -18.47 15.90
CA LYS A 161 -4.68 -17.27 16.68
C LYS A 161 -4.77 -15.99 15.86
N LEU A 162 -4.23 -15.98 14.62
CA LEU A 162 -4.32 -14.83 13.72
C LEU A 162 -5.77 -14.52 13.36
N GLU A 163 -6.56 -15.53 13.04
CA GLU A 163 -8.00 -15.39 12.78
C GLU A 163 -8.71 -14.74 13.97
N SER A 164 -8.52 -15.27 15.19
CA SER A 164 -9.15 -14.73 16.39
C SER A 164 -8.79 -13.26 16.63
N ILE A 165 -7.58 -12.84 16.25
CA ILE A 165 -7.17 -11.43 16.36
C ILE A 165 -7.95 -10.57 15.36
N ILE A 166 -8.10 -11.00 14.10
CA ILE A 166 -8.87 -10.27 13.10
C ILE A 166 -10.35 -10.20 13.49
N ASP A 167 -10.93 -11.31 13.92
CA ASP A 167 -12.34 -11.40 14.31
C ASP A 167 -12.65 -10.56 15.57
N SER A 168 -11.65 -10.24 16.39
CA SER A 168 -11.82 -9.34 17.54
C SER A 168 -11.96 -7.86 17.15
N LEU A 169 -11.65 -7.49 15.91
CA LEU A 169 -11.71 -6.11 15.44
C LEU A 169 -13.12 -5.77 14.92
N ASP A 170 -13.59 -4.59 15.32
CA ASP A 170 -14.86 -4.04 14.82
C ASP A 170 -14.80 -3.85 13.29
N ASN A 171 -15.86 -4.23 12.59
CA ASN A 171 -15.99 -4.06 11.14
C ASN A 171 -15.79 -2.59 10.69
N ALA A 172 -16.14 -1.62 11.53
CA ALA A 172 -15.89 -0.21 11.29
C ALA A 172 -14.41 0.13 11.08
N ILE A 173 -13.49 -0.67 11.63
CA ILE A 173 -12.05 -0.51 11.42
C ILE A 173 -11.69 -0.81 9.96
N PHE A 174 -12.29 -1.84 9.36
CA PHE A 174 -12.00 -2.24 7.97
C PHE A 174 -12.69 -1.36 6.92
N THR A 175 -13.66 -0.56 7.32
CA THR A 175 -14.35 0.37 6.42
C THR A 175 -13.86 1.81 6.52
N ALA A 176 -13.07 2.16 7.56
CA ALA A 176 -12.49 3.48 7.73
C ALA A 176 -11.38 3.76 6.70
N ASP A 177 -11.31 5.02 6.25
CA ASP A 177 -10.44 5.42 5.13
C ASP A 177 -8.96 5.58 5.55
N ASP A 178 -8.66 5.68 6.86
CA ASP A 178 -7.31 5.84 7.40
C ASP A 178 -6.69 4.56 7.99
N SER A 179 -7.45 3.47 8.07
CA SER A 179 -7.04 2.24 8.75
C SER A 179 -5.78 1.60 8.19
N LEU A 180 -5.67 1.51 6.86
CA LEU A 180 -4.51 0.87 6.20
C LEU A 180 -3.19 1.58 6.51
N GLY A 181 -3.20 2.91 6.61
CA GLY A 181 -2.02 3.68 6.99
C GLY A 181 -1.56 3.36 8.42
N TRP A 182 -2.51 3.25 9.35
CA TRP A 182 -2.22 2.89 10.74
C TRP A 182 -1.70 1.46 10.89
N VAL A 183 -2.25 0.50 10.14
CA VAL A 183 -1.82 -0.91 10.20
C VAL A 183 -0.32 -1.05 10.02
N TYR A 184 0.24 -0.46 8.95
CA TYR A 184 1.67 -0.61 8.69
C TYR A 184 2.54 0.15 9.69
N GLN A 185 2.10 1.33 10.12
CA GLN A 185 2.81 2.06 11.18
C GLN A 185 2.87 1.24 12.47
N PHE A 186 1.78 0.59 12.86
CA PHE A 186 1.74 -0.26 14.05
C PHE A 186 2.58 -1.52 13.89
N TRP A 187 2.59 -2.10 12.69
CA TRP A 187 3.48 -3.23 12.39
C TRP A 187 4.95 -2.88 12.59
N GLN A 188 5.37 -1.68 12.24
CA GLN A 188 6.76 -1.23 12.36
C GLN A 188 7.11 -0.64 13.74
N SER A 189 6.15 -0.43 14.63
CA SER A 189 6.35 0.33 15.88
C SER A 189 7.44 -0.25 16.79
N ASP A 190 7.49 -1.57 16.97
CA ASP A 190 8.47 -2.22 17.83
C ASP A 190 9.88 -2.19 17.20
N ALA A 191 9.99 -2.36 15.87
CA ALA A 191 11.25 -2.21 15.14
C ALA A 191 11.78 -0.78 15.24
N LYS A 192 10.91 0.22 15.08
CA LYS A 192 11.23 1.64 15.25
C LYS A 192 11.74 1.93 16.67
N ALA A 193 11.06 1.42 17.68
CA ALA A 193 11.47 1.59 19.06
C ALA A 193 12.85 0.96 19.34
N ALA A 194 13.10 -0.25 18.83
CA ALA A 194 14.37 -0.95 18.98
C ALA A 194 15.52 -0.19 18.29
N ILE A 195 15.33 0.30 17.07
CA ILE A 195 16.34 1.09 16.33
C ILE A 195 16.63 2.39 17.07
N ASN A 196 15.61 3.11 17.55
CA ASN A 196 15.80 4.34 18.30
C ASN A 196 16.55 4.11 19.63
N ALA A 197 16.34 2.96 20.27
CA ALA A 197 17.03 2.60 21.52
C ALA A 197 18.46 2.12 21.30
N SER A 198 18.82 1.65 20.11
CA SER A 198 20.17 1.14 19.82
C SER A 198 21.23 2.23 19.69
N GLU A 199 20.81 3.48 19.46
CA GLU A 199 21.70 4.63 19.16
C GLU A 199 22.62 4.40 17.93
N GLU A 200 22.35 3.35 17.15
CA GLU A 200 23.14 3.05 15.95
C GLU A 200 22.80 4.00 14.80
N LYS A 201 23.77 4.18 13.92
CA LYS A 201 23.56 4.96 12.69
C LYS A 201 22.46 4.30 11.83
N ILE A 202 21.47 5.09 11.44
CA ILE A 202 20.42 4.66 10.51
C ILE A 202 21.03 4.49 9.12
N ASP A 203 20.94 3.29 8.58
CA ASP A 203 21.31 2.94 7.21
C ASP A 203 20.06 2.68 6.36
N GLY A 204 20.25 2.32 5.08
CA GLY A 204 19.15 2.08 4.14
C GLY A 204 18.21 0.94 4.54
N GLN A 205 18.67 -0.05 5.32
CA GLN A 205 17.84 -1.15 5.79
C GLN A 205 16.97 -0.76 6.99
N LYS A 206 17.48 0.14 7.85
CA LYS A 206 16.77 0.65 9.04
C LYS A 206 15.83 1.80 8.70
N LEU A 207 16.10 2.50 7.59
CA LEU A 207 15.37 3.71 7.16
C LEU A 207 13.85 3.50 7.08
N PRO A 208 13.31 2.45 6.45
CA PRO A 208 11.87 2.24 6.37
C PRO A 208 11.18 2.21 7.73
N ALA A 209 11.76 1.52 8.71
CA ALA A 209 11.15 1.37 10.04
C ALA A 209 11.08 2.70 10.81
N VAL A 210 12.07 3.60 10.65
CA VAL A 210 12.14 4.86 11.40
C VAL A 210 11.42 6.02 10.71
N THR A 211 11.30 6.00 9.38
CA THR A 211 10.66 7.06 8.59
C THR A 211 9.18 6.83 8.35
N GLN A 212 8.66 5.64 8.63
CA GLN A 212 7.24 5.37 8.52
C GLN A 212 6.44 6.24 9.49
N LEU A 213 5.78 7.23 8.93
CA LEU A 213 4.85 8.13 9.63
C LEU A 213 3.57 8.19 8.80
N PHE A 214 2.46 7.84 9.43
CA PHE A 214 1.15 8.05 8.84
C PHE A 214 0.81 9.53 8.99
N THR A 215 0.57 10.21 7.85
CA THR A 215 0.14 11.61 7.86
C THR A 215 -1.36 11.67 8.06
N GLU A 216 -1.80 12.40 9.07
CA GLU A 216 -3.23 12.51 9.39
C GLU A 216 -4.04 13.12 8.24
N PRO A 217 -5.27 12.62 7.95
CA PRO A 217 -6.06 13.02 6.78
C PRO A 217 -6.28 14.52 6.66
N TYR A 218 -6.42 15.24 7.78
CA TYR A 218 -6.62 16.70 7.73
C TYR A 218 -5.41 17.46 7.19
N MET A 219 -4.17 16.95 7.44
CA MET A 219 -2.94 17.54 6.90
C MET A 219 -2.84 17.32 5.40
N VAL A 220 -3.15 16.09 4.96
CA VAL A 220 -3.17 15.71 3.54
C VAL A 220 -4.18 16.58 2.80
N ASN A 221 -5.41 16.64 3.29
CA ASN A 221 -6.47 17.42 2.67
C ASN A 221 -6.15 18.93 2.68
N PHE A 222 -5.53 19.45 3.76
CA PHE A 222 -5.07 20.84 3.79
C PHE A 222 -4.09 21.16 2.65
N LEU A 223 -3.14 20.26 2.39
CA LEU A 223 -2.18 20.44 1.29
C LEU A 223 -2.87 20.34 -0.07
N ILE A 224 -3.70 19.34 -0.29
CA ILE A 224 -4.44 19.14 -1.55
C ILE A 224 -5.34 20.35 -1.85
N ASP A 225 -6.10 20.80 -0.86
CA ASP A 225 -7.04 21.91 -1.02
C ASP A 225 -6.33 23.24 -1.32
N ASN A 226 -5.15 23.47 -0.70
CA ASN A 226 -4.38 24.69 -0.91
C ASN A 226 -3.33 24.62 -2.04
N THR A 227 -3.26 23.50 -2.77
CA THR A 227 -2.49 23.34 -4.01
C THR A 227 -3.42 23.10 -5.18
N LEU A 228 -3.84 21.85 -5.43
CA LEU A 228 -4.72 21.48 -6.54
C LEU A 228 -6.08 22.20 -6.46
N GLY A 229 -6.67 22.28 -5.27
CA GLY A 229 -7.94 22.98 -5.05
C GLY A 229 -7.82 24.48 -5.31
N ALA A 230 -6.79 25.11 -4.76
CA ALA A 230 -6.52 26.53 -4.96
C ALA A 230 -6.21 26.85 -6.44
N TRP A 231 -5.43 25.99 -7.11
CA TRP A 231 -5.17 26.10 -8.55
C TRP A 231 -6.48 26.07 -9.36
N TRP A 232 -7.34 25.07 -9.10
CA TRP A 232 -8.58 24.89 -9.85
C TRP A 232 -9.54 26.07 -9.65
N VAL A 233 -9.73 26.51 -8.39
CA VAL A 233 -10.60 27.65 -8.07
C VAL A 233 -10.08 28.95 -8.68
N SER A 234 -8.76 29.16 -8.73
CA SER A 234 -8.15 30.34 -9.37
C SER A 234 -8.43 30.39 -10.89
N ARG A 235 -8.52 29.23 -11.55
CA ARG A 235 -8.81 29.12 -13.00
C ARG A 235 -10.30 29.17 -13.32
N ASN A 236 -11.15 28.87 -12.35
CA ASN A 236 -12.60 28.82 -12.51
C ASN A 236 -13.32 29.82 -11.61
N PRO A 237 -13.04 31.14 -11.72
CA PRO A 237 -13.60 32.15 -10.84
C PRO A 237 -15.14 32.17 -10.93
N GLY A 238 -15.78 32.11 -9.76
CA GLY A 238 -17.24 32.12 -9.66
C GLY A 238 -17.92 30.77 -9.92
N ILE A 239 -17.18 29.74 -10.28
CA ILE A 239 -17.71 28.37 -10.45
C ILE A 239 -17.55 27.61 -9.13
N LYS A 240 -18.65 27.01 -8.67
CA LYS A 240 -18.60 26.14 -7.49
C LYS A 240 -17.80 24.87 -7.84
N PRO A 241 -16.75 24.53 -7.07
CA PRO A 241 -15.99 23.31 -7.32
C PRO A 241 -16.87 22.05 -7.28
N PRO A 242 -16.65 21.08 -8.20
CA PRO A 242 -17.39 19.82 -8.21
C PRO A 242 -17.01 18.89 -7.04
N VAL A 243 -15.88 19.16 -6.40
CA VAL A 243 -15.41 18.49 -5.19
C VAL A 243 -15.35 19.49 -4.03
N LYS A 244 -15.50 19.01 -2.79
CA LYS A 244 -15.44 19.86 -1.60
C LYS A 244 -13.98 20.07 -1.20
N PHE A 245 -13.55 21.31 -1.09
CA PHE A 245 -12.27 21.74 -0.53
C PHE A 245 -12.50 22.32 0.86
N GLU A 246 -12.41 21.49 1.90
CA GLU A 246 -12.78 21.82 3.27
C GLU A 246 -11.79 22.79 3.94
N TYR A 247 -10.51 22.65 3.58
CA TYR A 247 -9.40 23.42 4.15
C TYR A 247 -8.86 24.52 3.22
N LEU A 248 -9.55 24.79 2.10
CA LEU A 248 -9.13 25.83 1.17
C LEU A 248 -9.16 27.21 1.85
N ARG A 249 -8.02 27.87 1.87
CA ARG A 249 -7.87 29.21 2.42
C ARG A 249 -8.15 30.25 1.36
N MET A 250 -9.06 31.17 1.67
CA MET A 250 -9.43 32.30 0.82
C MET A 250 -8.96 33.62 1.44
N LYS A 251 -8.69 34.62 0.62
CA LYS A 251 -8.38 35.99 1.03
C LYS A 251 -9.14 36.96 0.18
N PRO A 252 -9.60 38.12 0.75
CA PRO A 252 -10.20 39.17 -0.01
C PRO A 252 -9.16 39.92 -0.84
N VAL A 253 -9.49 40.20 -2.10
CA VAL A 253 -8.72 41.08 -3.00
C VAL A 253 -9.67 42.12 -3.55
N THR A 254 -9.21 43.38 -3.63
CA THR A 254 -9.97 44.44 -4.22
C THR A 254 -9.70 44.56 -5.71
N GLU A 255 -10.67 44.20 -6.51
CA GLU A 255 -10.63 44.39 -7.96
C GLU A 255 -11.23 45.75 -8.33
N GLN A 256 -10.54 46.49 -9.17
CA GLN A 256 -11.08 47.70 -9.77
C GLN A 256 -11.79 47.37 -11.08
N VAL A 257 -13.11 47.45 -11.09
CA VAL A 257 -13.92 47.26 -12.27
C VAL A 257 -14.48 48.63 -12.67
N THR A 258 -13.82 49.28 -13.61
CA THR A 258 -14.13 50.68 -14.02
C THR A 258 -13.95 51.68 -12.86
N GLU A 259 -14.98 52.42 -12.48
CA GLU A 259 -14.94 53.40 -11.38
C GLU A 259 -15.37 52.82 -10.00
N ARG A 260 -15.65 51.50 -9.92
CA ARG A 260 -16.11 50.87 -8.69
C ARG A 260 -15.12 49.79 -8.23
N SER A 261 -14.81 49.79 -6.95
CA SER A 261 -14.04 48.72 -6.32
C SER A 261 -14.97 47.63 -5.83
N ARG A 262 -14.66 46.37 -6.16
CA ARG A 262 -15.36 45.19 -5.67
C ARG A 262 -14.38 44.32 -4.89
N SER A 263 -14.77 43.85 -3.71
CA SER A 263 -14.03 42.80 -3.01
C SER A 263 -14.44 41.45 -3.55
N VAL A 264 -13.48 40.67 -3.97
CA VAL A 264 -13.64 39.25 -4.39
C VAL A 264 -12.76 38.34 -3.55
N GLU A 265 -13.28 37.18 -3.24
CA GLU A 265 -12.51 36.15 -2.52
C GLU A 265 -11.71 35.34 -3.54
N VAL A 266 -10.40 35.22 -3.29
CA VAL A 266 -9.47 34.41 -4.10
C VAL A 266 -8.70 33.46 -3.20
N PRO A 267 -8.20 32.31 -3.73
CA PRO A 267 -7.33 31.42 -2.97
C PRO A 267 -6.11 32.15 -2.40
N ALA A 268 -5.81 31.90 -1.13
CA ALA A 268 -4.70 32.54 -0.44
C ALA A 268 -3.32 32.04 -0.90
N ALA A 269 -3.27 30.86 -1.51
CA ALA A 269 -2.03 30.21 -1.97
C ALA A 269 -1.29 30.96 -3.09
N GLY A 270 -1.93 31.94 -3.75
CA GLY A 270 -1.30 32.77 -4.78
C GLY A 270 -1.53 32.29 -6.20
N SER A 271 -0.62 32.66 -7.13
CA SER A 271 -0.70 32.31 -8.55
C SER A 271 -0.02 30.95 -8.80
N PHE A 272 -0.49 30.25 -9.83
CA PHE A 272 0.03 28.97 -10.28
C PHE A 272 0.63 29.11 -11.70
N GLU A 273 1.56 30.06 -11.86
CA GLU A 273 2.28 30.26 -13.11
C GLU A 273 3.03 28.98 -13.51
N GLY A 274 2.95 28.60 -14.77
CA GLY A 274 3.59 27.39 -15.29
C GLY A 274 2.86 26.08 -15.01
N TRP A 275 1.77 26.12 -14.24
CA TRP A 275 0.92 24.95 -14.09
C TRP A 275 0.04 24.76 -15.35
N PRO A 276 -0.28 23.49 -15.70
CA PRO A 276 -1.20 23.18 -16.81
C PRO A 276 -2.55 23.89 -16.67
N ASP A 277 -3.25 24.03 -17.79
CA ASP A 277 -4.58 24.67 -17.81
C ASP A 277 -5.74 23.70 -17.53
N ARG A 278 -5.52 22.39 -17.73
CA ARG A 278 -6.53 21.35 -17.53
C ARG A 278 -6.07 20.34 -16.47
N THR A 279 -7.03 19.83 -15.72
CA THR A 279 -6.76 18.78 -14.73
C THR A 279 -6.12 17.53 -15.35
N ALA A 280 -6.49 17.19 -16.59
CA ALA A 280 -5.93 16.06 -17.31
C ALA A 280 -4.41 16.14 -17.55
N ASP A 281 -3.88 17.36 -17.63
CA ASP A 281 -2.46 17.60 -17.95
C ASP A 281 -1.59 17.73 -16.66
N ILE A 282 -2.21 17.67 -15.47
CA ILE A 282 -1.48 17.71 -14.19
C ILE A 282 -1.04 16.29 -13.83
N THR A 283 0.25 16.13 -13.60
CA THR A 283 0.80 14.92 -12.98
C THR A 283 1.20 15.21 -11.54
N SER A 284 0.84 14.31 -10.63
CA SER A 284 1.26 14.35 -9.23
C SER A 284 2.26 13.23 -8.97
N LEU A 285 3.30 13.52 -8.22
CA LEU A 285 4.27 12.55 -7.76
C LEU A 285 4.42 12.65 -6.25
N ASP A 286 4.20 11.52 -5.56
CA ASP A 286 4.63 11.34 -4.18
C ASP A 286 5.94 10.53 -4.19
N PRO A 287 7.11 11.17 -3.96
CA PRO A 287 8.41 10.52 -4.05
C PRO A 287 8.77 9.66 -2.83
N CYS A 288 7.93 9.69 -1.79
CA CYS A 288 8.08 8.93 -0.55
C CYS A 288 6.70 8.49 -0.07
N MET A 289 5.93 7.81 -0.94
CA MET A 289 4.49 7.62 -0.78
C MET A 289 4.08 6.80 0.45
N GLY A 290 5.00 6.05 1.07
CA GLY A 290 4.67 5.18 2.20
C GLY A 290 3.52 4.22 1.86
N SER A 291 2.47 4.23 2.66
CA SER A 291 1.23 3.49 2.42
C SER A 291 0.28 4.13 1.39
N GLY A 292 0.75 5.11 0.61
CA GLY A 292 0.01 5.75 -0.48
C GLY A 292 -1.09 6.72 -0.05
N HIS A 293 -0.96 7.32 1.13
CA HIS A 293 -2.04 8.12 1.69
C HIS A 293 -2.34 9.38 0.88
N PHE A 294 -1.29 10.08 0.40
CA PHE A 294 -1.46 11.22 -0.50
C PHE A 294 -2.03 10.80 -1.85
N VAL A 295 -1.53 9.71 -2.41
CA VAL A 295 -2.01 9.18 -3.70
C VAL A 295 -3.50 8.81 -3.63
N ALA A 296 -3.91 8.09 -2.58
CA ALA A 296 -5.31 7.72 -2.35
C ALA A 296 -6.21 8.94 -2.10
N SER A 297 -5.72 9.97 -1.40
CA SER A 297 -6.50 11.19 -1.14
C SER A 297 -6.61 12.11 -2.38
N LEU A 298 -5.59 12.14 -3.24
CA LEU A 298 -5.62 12.87 -4.51
C LEU A 298 -6.58 12.23 -5.52
N PHE A 299 -6.73 10.92 -5.51
CA PHE A 299 -7.54 10.19 -6.48
C PHE A 299 -8.97 10.75 -6.61
N PRO A 300 -9.81 10.83 -5.55
CA PRO A 300 -11.18 11.31 -5.70
C PRO A 300 -11.26 12.79 -6.10
N VAL A 301 -10.25 13.60 -5.76
CA VAL A 301 -10.19 15.00 -6.17
C VAL A 301 -9.95 15.09 -7.68
N PHE A 302 -8.91 14.43 -8.20
CA PHE A 302 -8.67 14.38 -9.64
C PHE A 302 -9.87 13.80 -10.40
N ALA A 303 -10.45 12.71 -9.91
CA ALA A 303 -11.60 12.06 -10.55
C ALA A 303 -12.80 13.02 -10.63
N GLY A 304 -13.13 13.70 -9.53
CA GLY A 304 -14.24 14.66 -9.52
C GLY A 304 -14.01 15.87 -10.43
N LEU A 305 -12.79 16.41 -10.47
CA LEU A 305 -12.43 17.52 -11.36
C LEU A 305 -12.50 17.08 -12.83
N ARG A 306 -11.93 15.93 -13.18
CA ARG A 306 -11.94 15.41 -14.57
C ARG A 306 -13.33 15.02 -15.04
N MET A 307 -14.17 14.43 -14.17
CA MET A 307 -15.58 14.18 -14.52
C MET A 307 -16.31 15.47 -14.89
N TYR A 308 -16.03 16.56 -14.17
CA TYR A 308 -16.63 17.86 -14.45
C TYR A 308 -16.09 18.49 -15.74
N GLU A 309 -14.78 18.48 -15.96
CA GLU A 309 -14.12 19.14 -17.08
C GLU A 309 -14.32 18.37 -18.41
N GLU A 310 -14.31 17.03 -18.36
CA GLU A 310 -14.31 16.16 -19.55
C GLU A 310 -15.64 15.43 -19.75
N GLY A 311 -16.58 15.50 -18.79
CA GLY A 311 -17.85 14.77 -18.86
C GLY A 311 -17.72 13.25 -18.69
N LEU A 312 -16.68 12.79 -18.01
CA LEU A 312 -16.38 11.36 -17.84
C LEU A 312 -17.36 10.68 -16.88
N THR A 313 -17.59 9.39 -17.10
CA THR A 313 -18.19 8.50 -16.08
C THR A 313 -17.20 8.28 -14.92
N LYS A 314 -17.66 7.69 -13.83
CA LYS A 314 -16.79 7.32 -12.70
C LYS A 314 -15.72 6.32 -13.12
N GLU A 315 -16.08 5.35 -13.94
CA GLU A 315 -15.18 4.30 -14.43
C GLU A 315 -14.10 4.87 -15.34
N GLU A 316 -14.48 5.74 -16.28
CA GLU A 316 -13.53 6.41 -17.19
C GLU A 316 -12.59 7.35 -16.42
N ALA A 317 -13.13 8.13 -15.46
CA ALA A 317 -12.33 9.01 -14.62
C ALA A 317 -11.34 8.20 -13.77
N THR A 318 -11.78 7.06 -13.23
CA THR A 318 -10.92 6.16 -12.46
C THR A 318 -9.73 5.69 -13.27
N ASP A 319 -9.96 5.18 -14.48
CA ASP A 319 -8.89 4.65 -15.32
C ASP A 319 -7.89 5.74 -15.72
N ARG A 320 -8.41 6.89 -16.16
CA ARG A 320 -7.55 8.01 -16.57
C ARG A 320 -6.76 8.62 -15.42
N VAL A 321 -7.37 8.80 -14.26
CA VAL A 321 -6.67 9.36 -13.10
C VAL A 321 -5.54 8.44 -12.64
N ILE A 322 -5.78 7.14 -12.58
CA ILE A 322 -4.74 6.17 -12.18
C ILE A 322 -3.57 6.17 -13.17
N THR A 323 -3.84 6.25 -14.48
CA THR A 323 -2.81 6.13 -15.51
C THR A 323 -2.12 7.44 -15.84
N GLU A 324 -2.79 8.58 -15.70
CA GLU A 324 -2.32 9.86 -16.23
C GLU A 324 -1.92 10.86 -15.13
N ASN A 325 -2.60 10.83 -13.96
CA ASN A 325 -2.40 11.88 -12.95
C ASN A 325 -1.58 11.43 -11.74
N LEU A 326 -1.65 10.15 -11.34
CA LEU A 326 -1.10 9.69 -10.08
C LEU A 326 0.19 8.91 -10.28
N HIS A 327 1.24 9.32 -9.56
CA HIS A 327 2.53 8.65 -9.54
C HIS A 327 3.03 8.55 -8.10
N GLY A 328 3.67 7.43 -7.77
CA GLY A 328 4.25 7.22 -6.45
C GLY A 328 5.57 6.46 -6.52
N LEU A 329 6.50 6.84 -5.67
CA LEU A 329 7.77 6.15 -5.51
C LEU A 329 7.97 5.82 -4.03
N GLU A 330 8.43 4.60 -3.76
CA GLU A 330 8.71 4.15 -2.40
C GLU A 330 9.97 3.28 -2.36
N LEU A 331 10.64 3.28 -1.22
CA LEU A 331 11.83 2.48 -0.97
C LEU A 331 11.47 1.05 -0.53
N ASP A 332 10.43 0.90 0.29
CA ASP A 332 9.99 -0.37 0.86
C ASP A 332 8.91 -1.01 -0.03
N ALA A 333 9.19 -2.22 -0.54
CA ALA A 333 8.26 -2.97 -1.38
C ALA A 333 6.91 -3.25 -0.69
N ARG A 334 6.92 -3.42 0.63
CA ARG A 334 5.70 -3.65 1.44
C ARG A 334 4.82 -2.41 1.49
N CYS A 335 5.43 -1.23 1.61
CA CYS A 335 4.71 0.03 1.51
C CYS A 335 4.10 0.21 0.12
N THR A 336 4.84 -0.14 -0.93
CA THR A 336 4.33 -0.09 -2.31
C THR A 336 3.11 -1.00 -2.49
N GLN A 337 3.12 -2.20 -1.92
CA GLN A 337 1.96 -3.11 -1.93
C GLN A 337 0.75 -2.49 -1.21
N ILE A 338 0.97 -1.91 -0.02
CA ILE A 338 -0.11 -1.25 0.74
C ILE A 338 -0.63 -0.03 -0.02
N ALA A 339 0.24 0.76 -0.63
CA ALA A 339 -0.16 1.93 -1.43
C ALA A 339 -1.03 1.52 -2.64
N ALA A 340 -0.62 0.49 -3.36
CA ALA A 340 -1.39 -0.05 -4.48
C ALA A 340 -2.75 -0.61 -4.02
N PHE A 341 -2.79 -1.33 -2.89
CA PHE A 341 -4.03 -1.81 -2.31
C PHE A 341 -4.95 -0.66 -1.85
N ASN A 342 -4.39 0.37 -1.20
CA ASN A 342 -5.13 1.54 -0.74
C ASN A 342 -5.75 2.31 -1.92
N LEU A 343 -4.99 2.52 -2.99
CA LEU A 343 -5.49 3.16 -4.20
C LEU A 343 -6.59 2.32 -4.86
N ALA A 344 -6.41 0.99 -4.97
CA ALA A 344 -7.41 0.09 -5.52
C ALA A 344 -8.72 0.13 -4.72
N LEU A 345 -8.63 -0.01 -3.39
CA LEU A 345 -9.79 0.05 -2.50
C LEU A 345 -10.52 1.40 -2.61
N THR A 346 -9.77 2.51 -2.66
CA THR A 346 -10.33 3.85 -2.83
C THR A 346 -11.05 3.99 -4.17
N ALA A 347 -10.46 3.49 -5.25
CA ALA A 347 -11.04 3.52 -6.59
C ALA A 347 -12.33 2.70 -6.68
N TRP A 348 -12.36 1.50 -6.11
CA TRP A 348 -13.59 0.67 -6.09
C TRP A 348 -14.70 1.27 -5.20
N LYS A 349 -14.34 1.82 -4.04
CA LYS A 349 -15.29 2.56 -3.20
C LYS A 349 -15.88 3.77 -3.94
N PHE A 350 -15.07 4.47 -4.73
CA PHE A 350 -15.52 5.61 -5.57
C PHE A 350 -16.47 5.16 -6.68
N CYS A 351 -16.15 4.07 -7.39
CA CYS A 351 -17.04 3.50 -8.41
C CYS A 351 -18.32 2.90 -7.78
N GLY A 352 -18.23 2.39 -6.56
CA GLY A 352 -19.31 1.68 -5.85
C GLY A 352 -19.39 0.19 -6.19
N HIS A 353 -18.45 -0.34 -6.94
CA HIS A 353 -18.34 -1.75 -7.32
C HIS A 353 -16.91 -2.11 -7.72
N TYR A 354 -16.62 -3.40 -7.75
CA TYR A 354 -15.38 -3.93 -8.30
C TYR A 354 -15.32 -3.74 -9.83
N LYS A 355 -14.17 -3.35 -10.31
CA LYS A 355 -13.78 -3.38 -11.73
C LYS A 355 -12.28 -3.70 -11.85
N ALA A 356 -11.86 -4.29 -12.97
CA ALA A 356 -10.44 -4.39 -13.28
C ALA A 356 -9.86 -2.97 -13.38
N LEU A 357 -8.77 -2.73 -12.66
CA LEU A 357 -8.07 -1.44 -12.68
C LEU A 357 -6.90 -1.49 -13.67
N PRO A 358 -6.56 -0.37 -14.30
CA PRO A 358 -5.37 -0.27 -15.12
C PRO A 358 -4.09 -0.38 -14.28
N GLU A 359 -2.95 -0.52 -14.95
CA GLU A 359 -1.64 -0.49 -14.30
C GLU A 359 -1.44 0.84 -13.57
N MET A 360 -0.95 0.76 -12.34
CA MET A 360 -0.71 1.91 -11.47
C MET A 360 0.74 2.39 -11.62
N ASN A 361 0.95 3.70 -11.70
CA ASN A 361 2.29 4.28 -11.74
C ASN A 361 2.91 4.36 -10.33
N LEU A 362 2.91 3.24 -9.62
CA LEU A 362 3.49 3.12 -8.29
C LEU A 362 4.72 2.21 -8.37
N ALA A 363 5.89 2.73 -8.02
CA ALA A 363 7.14 2.02 -8.15
C ALA A 363 7.88 1.87 -6.82
N CYS A 364 8.55 0.72 -6.65
CA CYS A 364 9.48 0.50 -5.57
C CYS A 364 10.90 0.66 -6.11
N SER A 365 11.66 1.64 -5.59
CA SER A 365 13.05 1.84 -6.01
C SER A 365 13.98 0.75 -5.46
N GLY A 366 13.69 0.23 -4.27
CA GLY A 366 14.56 -0.70 -3.55
C GLY A 366 15.94 -0.12 -3.21
N ILE A 367 16.18 1.17 -3.48
CA ILE A 367 17.46 1.85 -3.32
C ILE A 367 17.24 3.11 -2.49
N ALA A 368 17.92 3.19 -1.34
CA ALA A 368 17.89 4.39 -0.51
C ALA A 368 18.51 5.59 -1.24
N PRO A 369 18.04 6.84 -1.01
CA PRO A 369 18.58 8.05 -1.65
C PRO A 369 20.11 8.25 -1.48
N LYS A 370 20.69 7.63 -0.46
CA LYS A 370 22.14 7.55 -0.22
C LYS A 370 22.72 6.17 -0.52
N GLY A 371 22.10 5.42 -1.44
CA GLY A 371 22.58 4.14 -1.92
C GLY A 371 23.99 4.26 -2.52
N LYS A 372 24.68 3.13 -2.64
CA LYS A 372 26.00 3.11 -3.28
C LYS A 372 25.85 3.43 -4.77
N VAL A 373 26.83 4.15 -5.32
CA VAL A 373 26.85 4.51 -6.75
C VAL A 373 26.67 3.29 -7.65
N GLU A 374 27.25 2.14 -7.26
CA GLU A 374 27.14 0.88 -8.00
C GLU A 374 25.70 0.36 -8.11
N ASP A 375 24.85 0.65 -7.13
CA ASP A 375 23.44 0.23 -7.14
C ASP A 375 22.63 1.12 -8.10
N TRP A 376 22.92 2.41 -8.14
CA TRP A 376 22.34 3.35 -9.10
C TRP A 376 22.78 3.03 -10.54
N VAL A 377 24.07 2.70 -10.77
CA VAL A 377 24.57 2.29 -12.08
C VAL A 377 23.84 1.04 -12.59
N LYS A 378 23.60 0.03 -11.72
CA LYS A 378 22.82 -1.16 -12.10
C LYS A 378 21.36 -0.84 -12.48
N LEU A 379 20.78 0.20 -11.86
CA LEU A 379 19.45 0.67 -12.21
C LEU A 379 19.47 1.33 -13.60
N LEU A 380 20.45 2.20 -13.85
CA LEU A 380 20.64 2.86 -15.15
C LEU A 380 20.78 1.86 -16.31
N ASP A 381 21.43 0.73 -16.08
CA ASP A 381 21.60 -0.30 -17.10
C ASP A 381 20.28 -1.00 -17.51
N LYS A 382 19.23 -0.87 -16.70
CA LYS A 382 17.89 -1.39 -17.01
C LYS A 382 17.03 -0.40 -17.79
N ILE A 383 17.44 0.85 -17.91
CA ILE A 383 16.72 1.88 -18.65
C ILE A 383 16.97 1.71 -20.14
N ALA A 384 15.93 1.36 -20.87
CA ALA A 384 16.04 1.09 -22.32
C ALA A 384 16.15 2.36 -23.17
N ASP A 385 15.61 3.51 -22.68
CA ASP A 385 15.67 4.77 -23.43
C ASP A 385 16.98 5.52 -23.16
N PRO A 386 17.80 5.77 -24.22
CA PRO A 386 19.06 6.48 -24.09
C PRO A 386 18.91 7.92 -23.56
N VAL A 387 17.80 8.59 -23.84
CA VAL A 387 17.54 9.97 -23.40
C VAL A 387 17.26 10.01 -21.89
N ASP A 388 16.47 9.07 -21.40
CA ASP A 388 16.17 8.96 -19.98
C ASP A 388 17.40 8.48 -19.18
N LYS A 389 18.21 7.58 -19.77
CA LYS A 389 19.49 7.17 -19.17
C LYS A 389 20.42 8.36 -19.00
N ALA A 390 20.60 9.18 -20.04
CA ALA A 390 21.45 10.36 -20.01
C ALA A 390 20.98 11.45 -19.02
N ARG A 391 19.65 11.55 -18.78
CA ARG A 391 19.09 12.47 -17.79
C ARG A 391 19.37 12.04 -16.35
N MET A 392 19.48 10.76 -16.08
CA MET A 392 19.75 10.23 -14.75
C MET A 392 21.25 10.11 -14.43
N GLU A 393 22.12 10.13 -15.42
CA GLU A 393 23.59 10.13 -15.27
C GLU A 393 24.15 11.51 -14.85
N ASN A 394 23.40 12.60 -15.06
CA ASN A 394 23.72 13.98 -14.67
C ASN A 394 23.04 14.38 -13.36
#